data_322a5453f60e963998158b6f148c7792
#
_entry.id   322a5453f60e963998158b6f148c7792
#
_cell.length_a   1.000
_cell.length_b   1.000
_cell.length_c   1.000
_cell.angle_alpha   90.00
_cell.angle_beta   90.00
_cell.angle_gamma   90.00
#
_symmetry.space_group_name_H-M   'P 1'
#
loop_
_entity.id
_entity.type
_entity.pdbx_description
1 polymer ?
#
loop_
_entity_poly.entity_id
_entity_poly.type
_entity_poly.pdbx_seq_one_letter_code
_entity_poly.pdbx_strand_id
1 'polypeptide(L)'
;FIDALQRGYDGKAEELSEAGNIGRNIGQAIKKAEETGLAENPAWAINQKIFFQGLVNGLRHDTTVMKADDARNYFQTQYQNAAVINDSIETTGKVVKGKCIYKVQTIALNNQIDSINYAFGYLNGDEIARYVLLMDTTGQKTKDLITNINKGLKSNVKNPQIVNMGEQIGKNIKAQETEGLIGEPSLATDFVLIKQGFING
;
A
#
# COMPACT_ATOMS: atom_id res chain seq x y z
N PHE A 1 2.56 -10.19 16.49
CA PHE A 1 2.64 -8.96 17.28
C PHE A 1 3.86 -8.95 18.19
N ILE A 2 4.04 -9.95 19.08
CA ILE A 2 5.12 -9.97 20.09
C ILE A 2 6.52 -9.90 19.44
N ASP A 3 6.76 -10.64 18.36
CA ASP A 3 8.04 -10.57 17.64
C ASP A 3 8.26 -9.20 16.98
N ALA A 4 7.19 -8.55 16.52
CA ALA A 4 7.26 -7.20 15.97
C ALA A 4 7.55 -6.15 17.05
N LEU A 5 6.91 -6.27 18.22
CA LEU A 5 7.19 -5.46 19.39
C LEU A 5 8.67 -5.57 19.79
N GLN A 6 9.22 -6.80 19.83
CA GLN A 6 10.63 -7.03 20.13
C GLN A 6 11.55 -6.36 19.08
N ARG A 7 11.25 -6.51 17.78
CA ARG A 7 12.05 -5.85 16.72
C ARG A 7 12.05 -4.33 16.84
N GLY A 8 10.88 -3.74 17.16
CA GLY A 8 10.79 -2.29 17.39
C GLY A 8 11.67 -1.84 18.56
N TYR A 9 11.59 -2.54 19.69
CA TYR A 9 12.38 -2.28 20.88
C TYR A 9 13.90 -2.44 20.64
N ASP A 10 14.32 -3.49 19.93
CA ASP A 10 15.73 -3.74 19.59
C ASP A 10 16.31 -2.76 18.54
N GLY A 11 15.53 -1.82 18.03
CA GLY A 11 15.92 -0.96 16.92
C GLY A 11 16.11 -1.69 15.57
N LYS A 12 15.56 -2.89 15.45
CA LYS A 12 15.65 -3.75 14.23
C LYS A 12 14.46 -3.58 13.29
N ALA A 13 13.48 -2.74 13.66
CA ALA A 13 12.39 -2.40 12.77
C ALA A 13 12.93 -1.57 11.61
N GLU A 14 12.53 -1.89 10.38
CA GLU A 14 12.94 -1.13 9.21
C GLU A 14 12.34 0.30 9.31
N GLU A 15 13.21 1.29 9.27
CA GLU A 15 12.78 2.67 9.17
C GLU A 15 12.44 2.98 7.71
N LEU A 16 11.16 3.27 7.48
CA LEU A 16 10.68 3.67 6.18
C LEU A 16 10.35 5.15 6.20
N SER A 17 10.71 5.83 5.12
CA SER A 17 10.17 7.16 4.85
C SER A 17 8.63 7.11 4.73
N GLU A 18 7.94 8.24 4.82
CA GLU A 18 6.51 8.32 4.60
C GLU A 18 6.11 7.68 3.25
N ALA A 19 6.82 8.02 2.19
CA ALA A 19 6.62 7.43 0.86
C ALA A 19 6.88 5.92 0.85
N GLY A 20 7.87 5.45 1.61
CA GLY A 20 8.18 4.04 1.77
C GLY A 20 7.07 3.27 2.47
N ASN A 21 6.47 3.83 3.53
CA ASN A 21 5.34 3.26 4.24
C ASN A 21 4.11 3.14 3.33
N ILE A 22 3.77 4.22 2.61
CA ILE A 22 2.66 4.23 1.65
C ILE A 22 2.89 3.18 0.57
N GLY A 23 4.10 3.11 0.01
CA GLY A 23 4.44 2.12 -1.01
C GLY A 23 4.26 0.69 -0.52
N ARG A 24 4.67 0.40 0.73
CA ARG A 24 4.48 -0.92 1.34
C ARG A 24 3.01 -1.29 1.50
N ASN A 25 2.20 -0.37 1.98
CA ASN A 25 0.75 -0.56 2.14
C ASN A 25 0.06 -0.81 0.79
N ILE A 26 0.42 -0.05 -0.25
CA ILE A 26 -0.10 -0.27 -1.61
C ILE A 26 0.28 -1.67 -2.10
N GLY A 27 1.54 -2.09 -1.96
CA GLY A 27 1.98 -3.42 -2.36
C GLY A 27 1.18 -4.54 -1.69
N GLN A 28 0.87 -4.39 -0.41
CA GLN A 28 0.04 -5.33 0.35
C GLN A 28 -1.42 -5.31 -0.09
N ALA A 29 -1.98 -4.12 -0.35
CA ALA A 29 -3.34 -3.99 -0.87
C ALA A 29 -3.49 -4.65 -2.24
N ILE A 30 -2.51 -4.50 -3.13
CA ILE A 30 -2.49 -5.17 -4.43
C ILE A 30 -2.43 -6.70 -4.25
N LYS A 31 -1.62 -7.19 -3.31
CA LYS A 31 -1.56 -8.61 -3.02
C LYS A 31 -2.89 -9.15 -2.50
N LYS A 32 -3.57 -8.41 -1.61
CA LYS A 32 -4.93 -8.75 -1.15
C LYS A 32 -5.92 -8.78 -2.32
N ALA A 33 -5.81 -7.83 -3.25
CA ALA A 33 -6.69 -7.77 -4.42
C ALA A 33 -6.53 -8.96 -5.39
N GLU A 34 -5.48 -9.78 -5.28
CA GLU A 34 -5.40 -11.06 -5.99
C GLU A 34 -6.48 -12.04 -5.52
N GLU A 35 -6.91 -11.92 -4.26
CA GLU A 35 -7.91 -12.80 -3.65
C GLU A 35 -9.32 -12.19 -3.68
N THR A 36 -9.43 -10.88 -3.48
CA THR A 36 -10.72 -10.18 -3.28
C THR A 36 -11.19 -9.42 -4.53
N GLY A 37 -10.35 -9.29 -5.56
CA GLY A 37 -10.57 -8.39 -6.69
C GLY A 37 -10.17 -6.94 -6.38
N LEU A 38 -10.05 -6.13 -7.44
CA LEU A 38 -9.71 -4.72 -7.35
C LEU A 38 -10.86 -3.95 -6.66
N ALA A 39 -10.51 -3.08 -5.72
CA ALA A 39 -11.49 -2.36 -4.89
C ALA A 39 -12.49 -3.29 -4.15
N GLU A 40 -12.01 -4.50 -3.78
CA GLU A 40 -12.81 -5.54 -3.11
C GLU A 40 -14.00 -6.05 -3.96
N ASN A 41 -13.95 -5.85 -5.28
CA ASN A 41 -14.93 -6.37 -6.20
C ASN A 41 -14.39 -7.62 -6.92
N PRO A 42 -14.92 -8.83 -6.64
CA PRO A 42 -14.44 -10.07 -7.26
C PRO A 42 -14.57 -10.12 -8.79
N ALA A 43 -15.48 -9.32 -9.36
CA ALA A 43 -15.62 -9.21 -10.82
C ALA A 43 -14.46 -8.47 -11.49
N TRP A 44 -13.67 -7.73 -10.71
CA TRP A 44 -12.55 -6.95 -11.20
C TRP A 44 -11.22 -7.62 -10.86
N ALA A 45 -10.89 -8.66 -11.60
CA ALA A 45 -9.60 -9.32 -11.43
C ALA A 45 -8.45 -8.34 -11.62
N ILE A 46 -7.45 -8.42 -10.73
CA ILE A 46 -6.31 -7.54 -10.82
C ILE A 46 -5.35 -7.94 -11.93
N ASN A 47 -5.04 -6.99 -12.80
CA ASN A 47 -3.91 -7.04 -13.73
C ASN A 47 -2.79 -6.15 -13.19
N GLN A 48 -1.89 -6.73 -12.39
CA GLN A 48 -0.83 -5.97 -11.72
C GLN A 48 0.01 -5.13 -12.68
N LYS A 49 0.33 -5.66 -13.88
CA LYS A 49 1.13 -4.94 -14.86
C LYS A 49 0.44 -3.65 -15.31
N ILE A 50 -0.86 -3.74 -15.65
CA ILE A 50 -1.66 -2.60 -16.10
C ILE A 50 -1.88 -1.61 -14.96
N PHE A 51 -2.23 -2.13 -13.76
CA PHE A 51 -2.40 -1.31 -12.56
C PHE A 51 -1.13 -0.51 -12.23
N PHE A 52 0.05 -1.16 -12.21
CA PHE A 52 1.30 -0.46 -11.93
C PHE A 52 1.65 0.57 -13.00
N GLN A 53 1.34 0.29 -14.26
CA GLN A 53 1.56 1.29 -15.30
C GLN A 53 0.65 2.51 -15.08
N GLY A 54 -0.62 2.30 -14.74
CA GLY A 54 -1.52 3.38 -14.35
C GLY A 54 -0.97 4.17 -13.16
N LEU A 55 -0.58 3.49 -12.09
CA LEU A 55 0.00 4.11 -10.89
C LEU A 55 1.22 4.98 -11.23
N VAL A 56 2.17 4.48 -12.02
CA VAL A 56 3.37 5.25 -12.40
C VAL A 56 3.01 6.45 -13.27
N ASN A 57 2.08 6.28 -14.20
CA ASN A 57 1.63 7.39 -15.04
C ASN A 57 0.88 8.46 -14.22
N GLY A 58 0.04 8.04 -13.26
CA GLY A 58 -0.61 8.95 -12.32
C GLY A 58 0.38 9.72 -11.45
N LEU A 59 1.38 9.04 -10.86
CA LEU A 59 2.47 9.68 -10.10
C LEU A 59 3.23 10.74 -10.91
N ARG A 60 3.24 10.62 -12.21
CA ARG A 60 3.92 11.52 -13.16
C ARG A 60 3.00 12.50 -13.84
N HIS A 61 1.69 12.48 -13.53
CA HIS A 61 0.65 13.25 -14.24
C HIS A 61 0.70 13.04 -15.77
N ASP A 62 1.11 11.85 -16.21
CA ASP A 62 1.16 11.49 -17.61
C ASP A 62 -0.23 11.10 -18.13
N THR A 63 -0.74 11.87 -19.09
CA THR A 63 -2.08 11.71 -19.63
C THR A 63 -2.12 11.05 -21.01
N THR A 64 -1.01 10.45 -21.45
CA THR A 64 -0.86 9.86 -22.79
C THR A 64 -1.82 8.71 -23.05
N VAL A 65 -2.12 7.89 -22.01
CA VAL A 65 -3.03 6.74 -22.12
C VAL A 65 -4.45 7.12 -21.71
N MET A 66 -4.61 7.90 -20.62
CA MET A 66 -5.91 8.27 -20.07
C MET A 66 -5.77 9.55 -19.27
N LYS A 67 -6.69 10.50 -19.43
CA LYS A 67 -6.73 11.73 -18.62
C LYS A 67 -7.30 11.43 -17.24
N ALA A 68 -6.95 12.25 -16.24
CA ALA A 68 -7.40 12.09 -14.85
C ALA A 68 -8.95 12.07 -14.74
N ASP A 69 -9.63 12.97 -15.46
CA ASP A 69 -11.09 13.03 -15.44
C ASP A 69 -11.73 11.83 -16.14
N ASP A 70 -11.14 11.36 -17.24
CA ASP A 70 -11.61 10.17 -17.94
C ASP A 70 -11.44 8.93 -17.04
N ALA A 71 -10.31 8.81 -16.34
CA ALA A 71 -10.05 7.74 -15.37
C ALA A 71 -11.08 7.76 -14.23
N ARG A 72 -11.36 8.96 -13.67
CA ARG A 72 -12.33 9.13 -12.59
C ARG A 72 -13.74 8.77 -13.04
N ASN A 73 -14.18 9.32 -14.17
CA ASN A 73 -15.51 9.06 -14.70
C ASN A 73 -15.68 7.57 -15.06
N TYR A 74 -14.66 6.96 -15.66
CA TYR A 74 -14.68 5.54 -16.00
C TYR A 74 -14.80 4.68 -14.73
N PHE A 75 -13.95 4.93 -13.72
CA PHE A 75 -13.99 4.18 -12.47
C PHE A 75 -15.33 4.32 -11.75
N GLN A 76 -15.86 5.54 -11.63
CA GLN A 76 -17.15 5.80 -10.98
C GLN A 76 -18.31 5.10 -11.70
N THR A 77 -18.33 5.17 -13.02
CA THR A 77 -19.36 4.51 -13.83
C THR A 77 -19.32 2.99 -13.65
N GLN A 78 -18.12 2.39 -13.65
CA GLN A 78 -17.98 0.95 -13.44
C GLN A 78 -18.33 0.54 -12.00
N TYR A 79 -17.97 1.35 -11.01
CA TYR A 79 -18.31 1.11 -9.62
C TYR A 79 -19.83 1.15 -9.36
N GLN A 80 -20.52 2.12 -9.95
CA GLN A 80 -21.96 2.21 -9.85
C GLN A 80 -22.67 1.05 -10.58
N ASN A 81 -22.18 0.66 -11.74
CA ASN A 81 -22.72 -0.47 -12.50
C ASN A 81 -22.48 -1.81 -11.80
N ALA A 82 -21.35 -1.99 -11.13
CA ALA A 82 -21.05 -3.20 -10.38
C ALA A 82 -22.00 -3.44 -9.20
N ALA A 83 -22.52 -2.39 -8.60
CA ALA A 83 -23.54 -2.48 -7.55
C ALA A 83 -24.87 -3.05 -8.07
N VAL A 84 -25.12 -2.99 -9.37
CA VAL A 84 -26.36 -3.47 -10.03
C VAL A 84 -26.20 -4.90 -10.58
N ILE A 85 -24.96 -5.36 -10.84
CA ILE A 85 -24.68 -6.62 -11.57
C ILE A 85 -24.38 -7.80 -10.63
N ASN A 86 -24.54 -7.67 -9.33
CA ASN A 86 -24.13 -8.68 -8.34
C ASN A 86 -24.84 -10.05 -8.43
N ASP A 87 -25.66 -10.30 -9.45
CA ASP A 87 -26.46 -11.54 -9.52
C ASP A 87 -26.03 -12.59 -10.58
N SER A 88 -25.01 -12.36 -11.39
CA SER A 88 -24.65 -13.39 -12.40
C SER A 88 -23.36 -13.14 -13.19
N ILE A 89 -22.18 -13.10 -12.56
CA ILE A 89 -20.93 -13.17 -13.33
C ILE A 89 -20.00 -14.21 -12.72
N GLU A 90 -19.83 -15.33 -13.44
CA GLU A 90 -18.67 -16.20 -13.27
C GLU A 90 -17.41 -15.38 -13.54
N THR A 91 -16.65 -15.10 -12.50
CA THR A 91 -15.41 -14.33 -12.58
C THR A 91 -14.30 -15.21 -13.15
N THR A 92 -14.14 -15.20 -14.44
CA THR A 92 -12.99 -15.79 -15.14
C THR A 92 -11.81 -14.84 -15.24
N GLY A 93 -11.69 -13.88 -14.32
CA GLY A 93 -10.61 -12.92 -14.32
C GLY A 93 -9.28 -13.59 -13.98
N LYS A 94 -8.36 -13.62 -14.96
CA LYS A 94 -7.01 -14.13 -14.75
C LYS A 94 -6.15 -13.06 -14.06
N VAL A 95 -5.62 -13.38 -12.88
CA VAL A 95 -4.62 -12.51 -12.22
C VAL A 95 -3.34 -12.51 -13.05
N VAL A 96 -2.94 -11.35 -13.55
CA VAL A 96 -1.68 -11.15 -14.26
C VAL A 96 -0.68 -10.53 -13.30
N LYS A 97 0.31 -11.31 -12.89
CA LYS A 97 1.40 -10.85 -12.01
C LYS A 97 2.41 -10.01 -12.79
N GLY A 98 2.89 -8.96 -12.15
CA GLY A 98 3.88 -8.06 -12.74
C GLY A 98 4.81 -7.49 -11.68
N LYS A 99 5.77 -6.70 -12.17
CA LYS A 99 6.67 -5.91 -11.33
C LYS A 99 6.36 -4.44 -11.57
N CYS A 100 6.23 -3.67 -10.49
CA CYS A 100 6.09 -2.23 -10.61
C CYS A 100 7.37 -1.65 -11.24
N ILE A 101 7.19 -0.94 -12.34
CA ILE A 101 8.28 -0.28 -13.08
C ILE A 101 8.30 1.21 -12.77
N TYR A 102 9.49 1.80 -12.81
CA TYR A 102 9.67 3.20 -12.46
C TYR A 102 9.36 4.18 -13.62
N LYS A 103 9.45 3.69 -14.86
CA LYS A 103 9.34 4.55 -16.07
C LYS A 103 7.89 4.67 -16.54
N VAL A 104 7.50 5.88 -16.93
CA VAL A 104 6.28 6.11 -17.70
C VAL A 104 6.35 5.33 -19.02
N GLN A 105 5.28 4.62 -19.35
CA GLN A 105 5.19 3.84 -20.59
C GLN A 105 3.79 3.95 -21.15
N THR A 106 3.69 3.95 -22.47
CA THR A 106 2.43 3.74 -23.15
C THR A 106 2.06 2.27 -23.08
N ILE A 107 0.81 1.96 -22.75
CA ILE A 107 0.29 0.60 -22.69
C ILE A 107 -1.06 0.54 -23.39
N ALA A 108 -1.30 -0.56 -24.11
CA ALA A 108 -2.60 -0.80 -24.72
C ALA A 108 -3.57 -1.36 -23.67
N LEU A 109 -4.78 -0.82 -23.64
CA LEU A 109 -5.88 -1.29 -22.82
C LEU A 109 -6.81 -2.11 -23.74
N ASN A 110 -6.71 -3.43 -23.67
CA ASN A 110 -7.34 -4.32 -24.65
C ASN A 110 -8.77 -4.73 -24.28
N ASN A 111 -9.17 -4.53 -23.03
CA ASN A 111 -10.46 -4.93 -22.50
C ASN A 111 -10.88 -4.07 -21.31
N GLN A 112 -12.08 -4.30 -20.80
CA GLN A 112 -12.64 -3.58 -19.67
C GLN A 112 -11.82 -3.77 -18.38
N ILE A 113 -11.29 -4.97 -18.14
CA ILE A 113 -10.45 -5.27 -16.96
C ILE A 113 -9.15 -4.50 -17.04
N ASP A 114 -8.52 -4.39 -18.19
CA ASP A 114 -7.33 -3.56 -18.38
C ASP A 114 -7.63 -2.08 -18.09
N SER A 115 -8.76 -1.60 -18.63
CA SER A 115 -9.16 -0.19 -18.46
C SER A 115 -9.46 0.15 -17.00
N ILE A 116 -10.16 -0.71 -16.24
CA ILE A 116 -10.45 -0.46 -14.82
C ILE A 116 -9.18 -0.54 -13.97
N ASN A 117 -8.29 -1.50 -14.23
CA ASN A 117 -7.00 -1.63 -13.54
C ASN A 117 -6.13 -0.39 -13.76
N TYR A 118 -6.05 0.08 -15.02
CA TYR A 118 -5.29 1.28 -15.35
C TYR A 118 -5.87 2.52 -14.67
N ALA A 119 -7.18 2.75 -14.82
CA ALA A 119 -7.85 3.92 -14.24
C ALA A 119 -7.69 3.97 -12.73
N PHE A 120 -7.89 2.86 -12.03
CA PHE A 120 -7.72 2.78 -10.58
C PHE A 120 -6.26 3.01 -10.15
N GLY A 121 -5.31 2.40 -10.86
CA GLY A 121 -3.88 2.65 -10.66
C GLY A 121 -3.53 4.11 -10.86
N TYR A 122 -3.99 4.73 -11.96
CA TYR A 122 -3.73 6.13 -12.29
C TYR A 122 -4.27 7.08 -11.20
N LEU A 123 -5.50 6.90 -10.76
CA LEU A 123 -6.10 7.74 -9.71
C LEU A 123 -5.34 7.66 -8.40
N ASN A 124 -4.93 6.46 -7.97
CA ASN A 124 -4.10 6.30 -6.78
C ASN A 124 -2.74 7.00 -6.94
N GLY A 125 -2.11 6.89 -8.12
CA GLY A 125 -0.85 7.56 -8.41
C GLY A 125 -0.96 9.08 -8.40
N ASP A 126 -1.98 9.63 -9.06
CA ASP A 126 -2.26 11.06 -9.11
C ASP A 126 -2.53 11.64 -7.71
N GLU A 127 -3.30 10.93 -6.88
CA GLU A 127 -3.57 11.32 -5.50
C GLU A 127 -2.28 11.33 -4.65
N ILE A 128 -1.47 10.29 -4.73
CA ILE A 128 -0.19 10.23 -4.01
C ILE A 128 0.75 11.35 -4.48
N ALA A 129 0.82 11.62 -5.78
CA ALA A 129 1.63 12.71 -6.32
C ALA A 129 1.22 14.06 -5.74
N ARG A 130 -0.08 14.31 -5.63
CA ARG A 130 -0.61 15.58 -5.11
C ARG A 130 -0.37 15.78 -3.62
N TYR A 131 -0.48 14.73 -2.80
CA TYR A 131 -0.47 14.87 -1.34
C TYR A 131 0.83 14.43 -0.68
N VAL A 132 1.53 13.44 -1.25
CA VAL A 132 2.71 12.82 -0.63
C VAL A 132 4.01 13.24 -1.30
N LEU A 133 4.00 13.32 -2.64
CA LEU A 133 5.19 13.63 -3.41
C LEU A 133 5.36 15.12 -3.71
N LEU A 134 4.55 15.98 -3.07
CA LEU A 134 4.70 17.43 -3.19
C LEU A 134 6.18 17.80 -3.10
N MET A 135 6.67 18.45 -4.18
CA MET A 135 8.06 18.91 -4.29
C MET A 135 9.13 17.77 -4.31
N ASP A 136 8.80 16.59 -4.83
CA ASP A 136 9.83 15.56 -5.11
C ASP A 136 10.64 15.91 -6.37
N THR A 137 11.43 16.98 -6.30
CA THR A 137 12.27 17.47 -7.41
C THR A 137 13.37 16.47 -7.78
N THR A 138 13.74 15.58 -6.89
CA THR A 138 14.82 14.58 -7.09
C THR A 138 14.33 13.25 -7.63
N GLY A 139 13.02 12.97 -7.51
CA GLY A 139 12.42 11.67 -7.80
C GLY A 139 12.80 10.58 -6.78
N GLN A 140 13.45 10.95 -5.66
CA GLN A 140 13.88 9.97 -4.65
C GLN A 140 12.69 9.40 -3.88
N LYS A 141 11.72 10.24 -3.49
CA LYS A 141 10.49 9.78 -2.82
C LYS A 141 9.70 8.81 -3.71
N THR A 142 9.57 9.14 -5.01
CA THR A 142 8.89 8.28 -5.99
C THR A 142 9.61 6.93 -6.14
N LYS A 143 10.93 6.93 -6.18
CA LYS A 143 11.74 5.71 -6.23
C LYS A 143 11.56 4.86 -4.98
N ASP A 144 11.56 5.49 -3.81
CA ASP A 144 11.36 4.83 -2.52
C ASP A 144 9.97 4.22 -2.42
N LEU A 145 8.93 4.97 -2.80
CA LEU A 145 7.56 4.49 -2.92
C LEU A 145 7.48 3.20 -3.77
N ILE A 146 7.98 3.24 -5.02
CA ILE A 146 7.91 2.11 -5.96
C ILE A 146 8.72 0.91 -5.45
N THR A 147 9.89 1.17 -4.84
CA THR A 147 10.71 0.11 -4.25
C THR A 147 9.93 -0.61 -3.14
N ASN A 148 9.25 0.13 -2.28
CA ASN A 148 8.49 -0.45 -1.17
C ASN A 148 7.17 -1.08 -1.61
N ILE A 149 6.52 -0.61 -2.69
CA ILE A 149 5.41 -1.35 -3.33
C ILE A 149 5.88 -2.76 -3.71
N ASN A 150 7.04 -2.89 -4.38
CA ASN A 150 7.59 -4.20 -4.76
C ASN A 150 7.96 -5.07 -3.55
N LYS A 151 8.42 -4.46 -2.44
CA LYS A 151 8.65 -5.19 -1.17
C LYS A 151 7.34 -5.67 -0.54
N GLY A 152 6.30 -4.81 -0.54
CA GLY A 152 4.98 -5.15 -0.05
C GLY A 152 4.35 -6.34 -0.78
N LEU A 153 4.45 -6.36 -2.12
CA LEU A 153 4.00 -7.47 -2.96
C LEU A 153 4.68 -8.81 -2.64
N LYS A 154 5.94 -8.78 -2.24
CA LYS A 154 6.72 -9.97 -1.89
C LYS A 154 6.55 -10.38 -0.43
N SER A 155 5.94 -9.55 0.39
CA SER A 155 5.77 -9.82 1.82
C SER A 155 4.82 -11.00 2.05
N ASN A 156 5.23 -11.94 2.89
CA ASN A 156 4.40 -13.04 3.36
C ASN A 156 3.75 -12.76 4.72
N VAL A 157 3.75 -11.51 5.15
CA VAL A 157 3.17 -11.10 6.43
C VAL A 157 1.65 -11.16 6.34
N LYS A 158 1.04 -12.06 7.12
CA LYS A 158 -0.41 -12.27 7.14
C LYS A 158 -1.20 -11.08 7.68
N ASN A 159 -0.60 -10.25 8.52
CA ASN A 159 -1.27 -9.12 9.16
C ASN A 159 -0.31 -7.93 9.34
N PRO A 160 -0.02 -7.20 8.24
CA PRO A 160 1.00 -6.16 8.23
C PRO A 160 0.69 -5.00 9.18
N GLN A 161 -0.59 -4.66 9.36
CA GLN A 161 -1.00 -3.60 10.29
C GLN A 161 -0.65 -3.94 11.73
N ILE A 162 -0.86 -5.19 12.15
CA ILE A 162 -0.51 -5.69 13.50
C ILE A 162 1.01 -5.71 13.69
N VAL A 163 1.76 -6.07 12.64
CA VAL A 163 3.23 -6.04 12.68
C VAL A 163 3.74 -4.61 12.83
N ASN A 164 3.27 -3.68 12.00
CA ASN A 164 3.65 -2.27 12.06
C ASN A 164 3.30 -1.65 13.43
N MET A 165 2.11 -1.97 13.96
CA MET A 165 1.70 -1.54 15.30
C MET A 165 2.65 -2.07 16.38
N GLY A 166 3.01 -3.34 16.34
CA GLY A 166 3.94 -3.94 17.28
C GLY A 166 5.31 -3.28 17.24
N GLU A 167 5.86 -3.06 16.04
CA GLU A 167 7.15 -2.38 15.86
C GLU A 167 7.13 -0.93 16.37
N GLN A 168 6.03 -0.20 16.13
CA GLN A 168 5.90 1.18 16.62
C GLN A 168 5.80 1.24 18.14
N ILE A 169 5.03 0.36 18.76
CA ILE A 169 4.93 0.26 20.22
C ILE A 169 6.30 -0.08 20.81
N GLY A 170 7.03 -1.04 20.20
CA GLY A 170 8.38 -1.39 20.64
C GLY A 170 9.35 -0.21 20.63
N LYS A 171 9.33 0.58 19.54
CA LYS A 171 10.12 1.83 19.44
C LYS A 171 9.76 2.85 20.53
N ASN A 172 8.46 3.05 20.78
CA ASN A 172 7.98 3.98 21.79
C ASN A 172 8.42 3.57 23.20
N ILE A 173 8.32 2.27 23.53
CA ILE A 173 8.81 1.76 24.82
C ILE A 173 10.32 1.98 24.96
N LYS A 174 11.09 1.77 23.89
CA LYS A 174 12.53 2.03 23.90
C LYS A 174 12.87 3.49 24.15
N ALA A 175 12.14 4.43 23.56
CA ALA A 175 12.30 5.86 23.83
C ALA A 175 11.99 6.19 25.29
N GLN A 176 10.97 5.57 25.88
CA GLN A 176 10.57 5.77 27.28
C GLN A 176 11.59 5.25 28.31
N GLU A 177 12.54 4.38 27.93
CA GLU A 177 13.63 4.01 28.83
C GLU A 177 14.50 5.22 29.25
N THR A 178 14.59 6.22 28.38
CA THR A 178 15.38 7.45 28.63
C THR A 178 14.53 8.54 29.29
N GLU A 179 13.23 8.64 28.90
CA GLU A 179 12.32 9.70 29.30
C GLU A 179 11.47 9.35 30.54
N GLY A 180 11.45 8.06 30.91
CA GLY A 180 10.52 7.52 31.89
C GLY A 180 9.15 7.14 31.28
N LEU A 181 8.41 6.30 31.99
CA LEU A 181 7.07 5.88 31.56
C LEU A 181 6.14 7.12 31.60
N ILE A 182 5.44 7.36 30.50
CA ILE A 182 4.53 8.52 30.33
C ILE A 182 5.27 9.88 30.50
N GLY A 183 6.57 9.93 30.23
CA GLY A 183 7.38 11.14 30.41
C GLY A 183 7.72 11.47 31.86
N GLU A 184 7.53 10.51 32.78
CA GLU A 184 7.89 10.64 34.22
C GLU A 184 9.18 9.89 34.50
N PRO A 185 10.33 10.57 34.68
CA PRO A 185 11.63 9.92 34.89
C PRO A 185 11.69 9.03 36.13
N SER A 186 10.82 9.26 37.12
CA SER A 186 10.69 8.44 38.32
C SER A 186 10.09 7.09 38.11
N LEU A 187 9.40 6.89 36.96
CA LEU A 187 8.77 5.62 36.59
C LEU A 187 9.66 4.89 35.56
N ALA A 188 10.48 3.99 36.09
CA ALA A 188 11.36 3.18 35.25
C ALA A 188 10.54 2.30 34.31
N THR A 189 10.94 2.26 33.02
CA THR A 189 10.35 1.38 32.02
C THR A 189 11.02 0.00 32.08
N ASP A 190 10.22 -1.04 32.28
CA ASP A 190 10.67 -2.44 32.19
C ASP A 190 10.02 -3.13 31.00
N PHE A 191 10.77 -3.25 29.90
CA PHE A 191 10.29 -3.88 28.66
C PHE A 191 9.87 -5.34 28.88
N VAL A 192 10.54 -6.09 29.75
CA VAL A 192 10.24 -7.50 29.98
C VAL A 192 8.85 -7.65 30.61
N LEU A 193 8.55 -6.84 31.62
CA LEU A 193 7.24 -6.83 32.25
C LEU A 193 6.13 -6.34 31.33
N ILE A 194 6.39 -5.27 30.56
CA ILE A 194 5.44 -4.77 29.58
C ILE A 194 5.13 -5.82 28.52
N LYS A 195 6.17 -6.46 27.97
CA LYS A 195 6.02 -7.55 27.00
C LYS A 195 5.23 -8.74 27.57
N GLN A 196 5.50 -9.11 28.84
CA GLN A 196 4.74 -10.17 29.50
C GLN A 196 3.27 -9.79 29.69
N GLY A 197 2.98 -8.52 29.98
CA GLY A 197 1.62 -8.00 30.02
C GLY A 197 0.87 -8.20 28.71
N PHE A 198 1.51 -7.93 27.54
CA PHE A 198 0.93 -8.16 26.23
C PHE A 198 0.70 -9.65 25.90
N ILE A 199 1.48 -10.56 26.49
CA ILE A 199 1.32 -12.01 26.30
C ILE A 199 0.13 -12.53 27.12
N ASN A 200 -0.08 -11.97 28.29
CA ASN A 200 -1.05 -12.47 29.27
C ASN A 200 -2.46 -11.87 29.08
N GLY A 201 -2.58 -10.72 28.40
CA GLY A 201 -3.85 -10.05 28.10
C GLY A 201 -4.36 -10.42 26.73
#